data_fda31f249f9490da867faebfa6211a61
#
_entry.id   fda31f249f9490da867faebfa6211a61
#
_cell.length_a   1.000
_cell.length_b   1.000
_cell.length_c   1.000
_cell.angle_alpha   90.00
_cell.angle_beta   90.00
_cell.angle_gamma   90.00
#
_symmetry.space_group_name_H-M   'P 1'
#
loop_
_entity.id
_entity.type
_entity.pdbx_description
1 polymer ?
#
loop_
_entity_poly.entity_id
_entity_poly.type
_entity_poly.pdbx_seq_one_letter_code
_entity_poly.pdbx_strand_id
1 'polypeptide(L)'
;MSNFKKYGLSWETKTEDIFEHCNINIPYIIENKKNEINSDNKKNYNYLIQSDNYQALLSLGFVYRKKVDFIYIDPPYNTGATDWKYNNKFVDTEDSFRHSKWLNMMYIRLKIAKELITDEGLIVVAIDDHELFNLGLMLDQLFGEQNRIGIIPVRNNPAGRANSRYFATQHEYYLVYSKNKNATEINNLLNLEGDKQPRSFSSRGGMYIDKRPNNYFPIYINPKNGDIHLSVNIYLILI
;
A
#
# COMPACT_ATOMS: atom_id res chain seq x y z
N MET A 1 -2.80 21.70 -34.11
CA MET A 1 -3.15 21.67 -32.67
C MET A 1 -1.86 21.58 -31.90
N SER A 2 -1.47 22.62 -31.17
CA SER A 2 -0.23 22.65 -30.40
C SER A 2 -0.36 21.65 -29.22
N ASN A 3 0.48 20.62 -29.23
CA ASN A 3 0.65 19.75 -28.07
C ASN A 3 1.30 20.59 -26.96
N PHE A 4 0.47 21.18 -26.09
CA PHE A 4 0.98 21.72 -24.84
C PHE A 4 1.59 20.58 -24.05
N LYS A 5 2.90 20.57 -23.92
CA LYS A 5 3.59 19.67 -23.02
C LYS A 5 3.09 19.98 -21.61
N LYS A 6 2.34 19.06 -21.02
CA LYS A 6 2.00 19.12 -19.60
C LYS A 6 3.29 18.91 -18.81
N TYR A 7 3.52 19.70 -17.77
CA TYR A 7 4.55 19.41 -16.79
C TYR A 7 4.20 18.11 -16.08
N GLY A 8 5.19 17.27 -15.82
CA GLY A 8 5.01 16.00 -15.15
C GLY A 8 6.22 15.09 -15.30
N LEU A 9 6.18 13.94 -14.66
CA LEU A 9 7.20 12.92 -14.74
C LEU A 9 7.11 12.19 -16.10
N SER A 10 8.25 12.03 -16.75
CA SER A 10 8.40 11.26 -17.97
C SER A 10 9.58 10.30 -17.80
N TRP A 11 9.39 9.03 -18.14
CA TRP A 11 10.44 8.00 -18.04
C TRP A 11 10.39 7.06 -19.24
N GLU A 12 11.48 6.31 -19.44
CA GLU A 12 11.51 5.30 -20.49
C GLU A 12 10.61 4.12 -20.16
N THR A 13 9.72 3.78 -21.08
CA THR A 13 8.85 2.62 -20.96
C THR A 13 9.62 1.36 -21.38
N LYS A 14 9.80 0.45 -20.42
CA LYS A 14 10.27 -0.91 -20.69
C LYS A 14 9.19 -1.88 -20.29
N THR A 15 8.78 -2.75 -21.20
CA THR A 15 7.76 -3.76 -20.93
C THR A 15 8.34 -4.85 -20.05
N GLU A 16 7.61 -5.25 -19.02
CA GLU A 16 7.91 -6.46 -18.25
C GLU A 16 7.40 -7.69 -19.02
N ASP A 17 8.13 -8.80 -18.95
CA ASP A 17 7.74 -10.07 -19.59
C ASP A 17 6.34 -10.52 -19.12
N ILE A 18 6.03 -10.31 -17.84
CA ILE A 18 4.72 -10.64 -17.27
C ILE A 18 3.57 -9.87 -17.95
N PHE A 19 3.83 -8.62 -18.35
CA PHE A 19 2.83 -7.81 -19.06
C PHE A 19 2.55 -8.39 -20.45
N GLU A 20 3.59 -8.77 -21.19
CA GLU A 20 3.46 -9.39 -22.51
C GLU A 20 2.72 -10.74 -22.43
N HIS A 21 3.06 -11.55 -21.43
CA HIS A 21 2.37 -12.81 -21.17
C HIS A 21 0.87 -12.62 -20.90
N CYS A 22 0.50 -11.61 -20.12
CA CYS A 22 -0.90 -11.35 -19.79
C CYS A 22 -1.71 -10.73 -20.94
N ASN A 23 -1.05 -10.14 -21.94
CA ASN A 23 -1.72 -9.69 -23.17
C ASN A 23 -2.22 -10.86 -24.03
N ILE A 24 -1.56 -12.01 -23.91
CA ILE A 24 -1.90 -13.23 -24.68
C ILE A 24 -2.77 -14.19 -23.83
N ASN A 25 -2.48 -14.27 -22.52
CA ASN A 25 -3.11 -15.21 -21.60
C ASN A 25 -3.81 -14.46 -20.47
N ILE A 26 -5.09 -14.70 -20.30
CA ILE A 26 -5.87 -14.10 -19.22
C ILE A 26 -5.59 -14.87 -17.93
N PRO A 27 -5.01 -14.23 -16.88
CA PRO A 27 -4.82 -14.89 -15.60
C PRO A 27 -6.17 -15.11 -14.90
N TYR A 28 -6.29 -16.23 -14.19
CA TYR A 28 -7.45 -16.52 -13.35
C TYR A 28 -7.04 -17.10 -12.00
N ILE A 29 -7.86 -16.86 -10.98
CA ILE A 29 -7.61 -17.31 -9.62
C ILE A 29 -8.21 -18.69 -9.42
N ILE A 30 -7.43 -19.62 -8.88
CA ILE A 30 -7.86 -20.98 -8.52
C ILE A 30 -7.92 -21.07 -6.99
N GLU A 31 -9.05 -21.50 -6.47
CA GLU A 31 -9.23 -21.75 -5.05
C GLU A 31 -8.44 -22.99 -4.61
N ASN A 32 -7.62 -22.82 -3.55
CA ASN A 32 -6.91 -23.92 -2.93
C ASN A 32 -7.62 -24.37 -1.64
N LYS A 33 -8.59 -25.26 -1.79
CA LYS A 33 -9.39 -25.80 -0.66
C LYS A 33 -8.59 -26.48 0.45
N LYS A 34 -7.37 -26.95 0.16
CA LYS A 34 -6.52 -27.59 1.17
C LYS A 34 -5.96 -26.62 2.19
N ASN A 35 -5.86 -25.35 1.79
CA ASN A 35 -5.33 -24.27 2.64
C ASN A 35 -6.43 -23.37 3.19
N GLU A 36 -7.69 -23.76 3.00
CA GLU A 36 -8.82 -23.04 3.56
C GLU A 36 -8.82 -23.14 5.08
N ILE A 37 -8.82 -21.98 5.75
CA ILE A 37 -8.99 -21.89 7.19
C ILE A 37 -10.46 -21.64 7.44
N ASN A 38 -11.20 -22.68 7.79
CA ASN A 38 -12.61 -22.59 8.11
C ASN A 38 -12.81 -21.83 9.42
N SER A 39 -13.54 -20.70 9.36
CA SER A 39 -14.14 -20.09 10.53
C SER A 39 -15.64 -20.42 10.53
N ASP A 40 -16.23 -20.60 11.72
CA ASP A 40 -17.66 -20.86 11.88
C ASP A 40 -18.54 -19.70 11.35
N ASN A 41 -17.94 -18.60 10.99
CA ASN A 41 -18.60 -17.39 10.52
C ASN A 41 -18.53 -17.27 8.99
N LYS A 42 -19.45 -17.93 8.29
CA LYS A 42 -19.50 -18.01 6.81
C LYS A 42 -19.82 -16.69 6.08
N LYS A 43 -19.88 -15.55 6.77
CA LYS A 43 -20.29 -14.27 6.16
C LYS A 43 -19.15 -13.36 5.72
N ASN A 44 -17.95 -13.52 6.26
CA ASN A 44 -16.80 -12.67 5.95
C ASN A 44 -15.62 -13.53 5.55
N TYR A 45 -15.19 -13.41 4.31
CA TYR A 45 -14.03 -14.13 3.79
C TYR A 45 -12.84 -13.19 3.67
N ASN A 46 -11.68 -13.69 4.11
CA ASN A 46 -10.38 -13.09 3.79
C ASN A 46 -9.71 -13.98 2.75
N TYR A 47 -9.07 -13.35 1.77
CA TYR A 47 -8.39 -14.07 0.69
C TYR A 47 -6.90 -13.80 0.75
N LEU A 48 -6.10 -14.86 0.72
CA LEU A 48 -4.67 -14.78 0.43
C LEU A 48 -4.46 -15.24 -1.02
N ILE A 49 -4.00 -14.32 -1.87
CA ILE A 49 -3.75 -14.60 -3.28
C ILE A 49 -2.24 -14.70 -3.49
N GLN A 50 -1.77 -15.90 -3.85
CA GLN A 50 -0.37 -16.14 -4.17
C GLN A 50 -0.16 -16.06 -5.68
N SER A 51 0.46 -14.99 -6.15
CA SER A 51 0.72 -14.72 -7.56
C SER A 51 1.72 -13.56 -7.70
N ASP A 52 2.19 -13.29 -8.92
CA ASP A 52 2.68 -11.95 -9.22
C ASP A 52 1.53 -10.94 -9.09
N ASN A 53 1.82 -9.78 -8.49
CA ASN A 53 0.82 -8.76 -8.19
C ASN A 53 0.10 -8.25 -9.43
N TYR A 54 0.78 -8.18 -10.59
CA TYR A 54 0.16 -7.76 -11.83
C TYR A 54 -0.94 -8.75 -12.29
N GLN A 55 -0.65 -10.06 -12.24
CA GLN A 55 -1.61 -11.10 -12.59
C GLN A 55 -2.80 -11.13 -11.61
N ALA A 56 -2.50 -11.01 -10.31
CA ALA A 56 -3.54 -10.95 -9.28
C ALA A 56 -4.48 -9.76 -9.48
N LEU A 57 -3.93 -8.56 -9.71
CA LEU A 57 -4.69 -7.34 -9.95
C LEU A 57 -5.57 -7.44 -11.21
N LEU A 58 -5.04 -8.02 -12.31
CA LEU A 58 -5.84 -8.26 -13.51
C LEU A 58 -7.03 -9.16 -13.23
N SER A 59 -6.79 -10.27 -12.53
CA SER A 59 -7.88 -11.22 -12.17
C SER A 59 -8.92 -10.56 -11.27
N LEU A 60 -8.49 -9.78 -10.28
CA LEU A 60 -9.39 -9.02 -9.40
C LEU A 60 -10.17 -7.95 -10.16
N GLY A 61 -9.60 -7.38 -11.21
CA GLY A 61 -10.25 -6.37 -12.04
C GLY A 61 -11.57 -6.81 -12.65
N PHE A 62 -11.77 -8.10 -12.87
CA PHE A 62 -13.03 -8.65 -13.38
C PHE A 62 -14.15 -8.69 -12.35
N VAL A 63 -13.81 -8.87 -11.07
CA VAL A 63 -14.78 -9.11 -9.99
C VAL A 63 -14.94 -7.93 -9.05
N TYR A 64 -13.84 -7.24 -8.76
CA TYR A 64 -13.73 -6.19 -7.72
C TYR A 64 -13.60 -4.77 -8.26
N ARG A 65 -13.87 -4.53 -9.54
CA ARG A 65 -13.86 -3.19 -10.11
C ARG A 65 -14.79 -2.26 -9.33
N LYS A 66 -14.26 -1.14 -8.82
CA LYS A 66 -14.98 -0.16 -7.98
C LYS A 66 -15.64 -0.76 -6.72
N LYS A 67 -15.00 -1.76 -6.10
CA LYS A 67 -15.53 -2.42 -4.90
C LYS A 67 -14.53 -2.43 -3.74
N VAL A 68 -13.33 -1.94 -3.94
CA VAL A 68 -12.28 -1.92 -2.91
C VAL A 68 -12.28 -0.54 -2.25
N ASP A 69 -12.50 -0.49 -0.96
CA ASP A 69 -12.57 0.77 -0.20
C ASP A 69 -11.18 1.28 0.19
N PHE A 70 -10.23 0.38 0.39
CA PHE A 70 -8.90 0.73 0.85
C PHE A 70 -7.83 -0.19 0.27
N ILE A 71 -6.74 0.39 -0.23
CA ILE A 71 -5.56 -0.34 -0.67
C ILE A 71 -4.36 0.17 0.11
N TYR A 72 -3.59 -0.75 0.70
CA TYR A 72 -2.27 -0.47 1.27
C TYR A 72 -1.20 -1.22 0.47
N ILE A 73 -0.13 -0.53 0.12
CA ILE A 73 0.99 -1.10 -0.63
C ILE A 73 2.29 -0.74 0.08
N ASP A 74 3.14 -1.75 0.27
CA ASP A 74 4.52 -1.62 0.72
C ASP A 74 5.42 -2.20 -0.39
N PRO A 75 5.77 -1.41 -1.42
CA PRO A 75 6.55 -1.87 -2.55
C PRO A 75 8.03 -1.95 -2.20
N PRO A 76 8.87 -2.61 -3.04
CA PRO A 76 10.31 -2.49 -2.90
C PRO A 76 10.75 -1.02 -3.08
N TYR A 77 11.59 -0.52 -2.17
CA TYR A 77 11.97 0.89 -2.09
C TYR A 77 13.07 1.31 -3.08
N ASN A 78 13.53 0.38 -3.91
CA ASN A 78 14.57 0.60 -4.93
C ASN A 78 15.91 1.08 -4.34
N THR A 79 16.27 0.53 -3.18
CA THR A 79 17.48 0.90 -2.44
C THR A 79 18.76 0.49 -3.15
N GLY A 80 18.67 -0.36 -4.17
CA GLY A 80 19.79 -0.99 -4.87
C GLY A 80 20.32 -2.25 -4.17
N ALA A 81 19.76 -2.61 -3.01
CA ALA A 81 19.95 -3.93 -2.43
C ALA A 81 19.24 -5.00 -3.30
N THR A 82 19.47 -6.28 -3.00
CA THR A 82 18.79 -7.38 -3.72
C THR A 82 17.35 -7.56 -3.23
N ASP A 83 16.60 -6.46 -3.11
CA ASP A 83 15.26 -6.40 -2.55
C ASP A 83 14.16 -6.64 -3.58
N TRP A 84 14.44 -6.39 -4.87
CA TRP A 84 13.47 -6.64 -5.92
C TRP A 84 14.11 -7.00 -7.27
N LYS A 85 13.31 -7.61 -8.14
CA LYS A 85 13.70 -8.03 -9.48
C LYS A 85 12.84 -7.37 -10.54
N TYR A 86 13.49 -7.03 -11.65
CA TYR A 86 12.83 -6.63 -12.88
C TYR A 86 13.22 -7.59 -13.99
N ASN A 87 12.23 -8.22 -14.65
CA ASN A 87 12.47 -9.27 -15.65
C ASN A 87 13.43 -10.38 -15.13
N ASN A 88 13.13 -10.89 -13.92
CA ASN A 88 13.90 -11.96 -13.22
C ASN A 88 15.36 -11.62 -12.86
N LYS A 89 15.79 -10.38 -13.05
CA LYS A 89 17.13 -9.91 -12.65
C LYS A 89 17.02 -8.89 -11.52
N PHE A 90 17.91 -8.99 -10.55
CA PHE A 90 18.03 -7.95 -9.53
C PHE A 90 18.45 -6.62 -10.18
N VAL A 91 17.90 -5.54 -9.68
CA VAL A 91 18.22 -4.18 -10.15
C VAL A 91 19.34 -3.63 -9.28
N ASP A 92 20.47 -3.35 -9.91
CA ASP A 92 21.67 -2.82 -9.26
C ASP A 92 21.57 -1.31 -9.02
N THR A 93 22.29 -0.79 -8.02
CA THR A 93 22.47 0.64 -7.77
C THR A 93 23.09 1.37 -8.95
N GLU A 94 24.01 0.72 -9.67
CA GLU A 94 24.68 1.27 -10.83
C GLU A 94 23.85 1.20 -12.13
N ASP A 95 22.66 0.61 -12.08
CA ASP A 95 21.77 0.56 -13.23
C ASP A 95 21.19 1.95 -13.52
N SER A 96 21.65 2.56 -14.63
CA SER A 96 21.19 3.89 -15.06
C SER A 96 19.67 3.98 -15.32
N PHE A 97 19.00 2.85 -15.50
CA PHE A 97 17.54 2.75 -15.72
C PHE A 97 16.75 2.28 -14.50
N ARG A 98 17.38 2.17 -13.34
CA ARG A 98 16.71 1.61 -12.15
C ARG A 98 15.41 2.33 -11.80
N HIS A 99 15.40 3.66 -11.85
CA HIS A 99 14.21 4.45 -11.58
C HIS A 99 13.11 4.24 -12.62
N SER A 100 13.46 4.21 -13.91
CA SER A 100 12.51 3.92 -14.99
C SER A 100 11.91 2.53 -14.89
N LYS A 101 12.72 1.52 -14.54
CA LYS A 101 12.26 0.15 -14.31
C LYS A 101 11.27 0.09 -13.14
N TRP A 102 11.60 0.74 -12.03
CA TRP A 102 10.75 0.80 -10.86
C TRP A 102 9.43 1.51 -11.17
N LEU A 103 9.50 2.66 -11.85
CA LEU A 103 8.31 3.41 -12.27
C LEU A 103 7.40 2.59 -13.19
N ASN A 104 7.95 1.86 -14.14
CA ASN A 104 7.16 0.98 -15.01
C ASN A 104 6.44 -0.12 -14.21
N MET A 105 7.17 -0.80 -13.33
CA MET A 105 6.62 -1.84 -12.46
C MET A 105 5.46 -1.31 -11.62
N MET A 106 5.64 -0.15 -10.99
CA MET A 106 4.62 0.47 -10.14
C MET A 106 3.44 1.02 -10.94
N TYR A 107 3.71 1.73 -12.05
CA TYR A 107 2.69 2.42 -12.83
C TYR A 107 1.59 1.48 -13.33
N ILE A 108 1.97 0.35 -13.94
CA ILE A 108 0.99 -0.59 -14.49
C ILE A 108 0.12 -1.22 -13.40
N ARG A 109 0.71 -1.52 -12.23
CA ARG A 109 -0.01 -2.08 -11.06
C ARG A 109 -0.93 -1.05 -10.42
N LEU A 110 -0.45 0.16 -10.20
CA LEU A 110 -1.24 1.26 -9.64
C LEU A 110 -2.39 1.69 -10.55
N LYS A 111 -2.20 1.62 -11.88
CA LYS A 111 -3.26 1.89 -12.85
C LYS A 111 -4.42 0.93 -12.69
N ILE A 112 -4.15 -0.37 -12.51
CA ILE A 112 -5.20 -1.36 -12.27
C ILE A 112 -5.80 -1.16 -10.87
N ALA A 113 -4.97 -0.95 -9.86
CA ALA A 113 -5.41 -0.70 -8.49
C ALA A 113 -6.41 0.47 -8.42
N LYS A 114 -6.17 1.55 -9.17
CA LYS A 114 -7.11 2.67 -9.28
C LYS A 114 -8.49 2.26 -9.80
N GLU A 115 -8.56 1.31 -10.72
CA GLU A 115 -9.85 0.80 -11.23
C GLU A 115 -10.60 -0.05 -10.21
N LEU A 116 -9.90 -0.69 -9.28
CA LEU A 116 -10.50 -1.48 -8.22
C LEU A 116 -11.14 -0.62 -7.13
N ILE A 117 -10.57 0.54 -6.85
CA ILE A 117 -10.99 1.42 -5.74
C ILE A 117 -12.36 2.03 -6.05
N THR A 118 -13.23 2.08 -5.02
CA THR A 118 -14.50 2.85 -5.02
C THR A 118 -14.24 4.33 -5.22
N ASP A 119 -15.24 5.10 -5.56
CA ASP A 119 -15.07 6.54 -5.75
C ASP A 119 -14.76 7.27 -4.41
N GLU A 120 -15.11 6.68 -3.27
CA GLU A 120 -14.81 7.16 -1.91
C GLU A 120 -13.51 6.58 -1.34
N GLY A 121 -12.95 5.58 -2.02
CA GLY A 121 -11.86 4.77 -1.52
C GLY A 121 -10.50 5.46 -1.51
N LEU A 122 -9.60 4.88 -0.73
CA LEU A 122 -8.25 5.38 -0.46
C LEU A 122 -7.18 4.39 -0.92
N ILE A 123 -6.04 4.93 -1.31
CA ILE A 123 -4.80 4.18 -1.47
C ILE A 123 -3.71 4.81 -0.61
N VAL A 124 -2.95 3.96 0.08
CA VAL A 124 -1.77 4.32 0.86
C VAL A 124 -0.58 3.54 0.30
N VAL A 125 0.47 4.25 -0.05
CA VAL A 125 1.71 3.64 -0.55
C VAL A 125 2.86 4.04 0.36
N ALA A 126 3.49 3.03 0.99
CA ALA A 126 4.69 3.23 1.79
C ALA A 126 5.89 3.40 0.87
N ILE A 127 6.84 4.26 1.27
CA ILE A 127 8.08 4.51 0.52
C ILE A 127 9.10 5.22 1.41
N ASP A 128 10.38 5.04 1.12
CA ASP A 128 11.45 5.84 1.71
C ASP A 128 11.95 6.96 0.77
N ASP A 129 13.05 7.59 1.13
CA ASP A 129 13.65 8.71 0.38
C ASP A 129 14.07 8.36 -1.06
N HIS A 130 14.33 7.07 -1.38
CA HIS A 130 14.88 6.67 -2.68
C HIS A 130 13.92 6.98 -3.85
N GLU A 131 12.62 6.73 -3.66
CA GLU A 131 11.63 6.91 -4.73
C GLU A 131 10.47 7.86 -4.34
N LEU A 132 10.56 8.55 -3.20
CA LEU A 132 9.52 9.46 -2.72
C LEU A 132 9.02 10.45 -3.79
N PHE A 133 9.96 11.13 -4.43
CA PHE A 133 9.63 12.17 -5.42
C PHE A 133 9.06 11.57 -6.72
N ASN A 134 9.64 10.47 -7.18
CA ASN A 134 9.18 9.77 -8.38
C ASN A 134 7.78 9.19 -8.17
N LEU A 135 7.55 8.53 -7.04
CA LEU A 135 6.25 8.00 -6.67
C LEU A 135 5.20 9.10 -6.52
N GLY A 136 5.55 10.20 -5.86
CA GLY A 136 4.64 11.33 -5.67
C GLY A 136 4.15 11.90 -6.99
N LEU A 137 5.07 12.19 -7.91
CA LEU A 137 4.72 12.70 -9.24
C LEU A 137 3.91 11.69 -10.07
N MET A 138 4.23 10.40 -9.97
CA MET A 138 3.48 9.35 -10.64
C MET A 138 2.05 9.23 -10.09
N LEU A 139 1.88 9.29 -8.78
CA LEU A 139 0.55 9.27 -8.15
C LEU A 139 -0.26 10.52 -8.49
N ASP A 140 0.36 11.70 -8.57
CA ASP A 140 -0.28 12.92 -9.06
C ASP A 140 -0.78 12.77 -10.50
N GLN A 141 -0.01 12.11 -11.38
CA GLN A 141 -0.45 11.83 -12.75
C GLN A 141 -1.58 10.81 -12.82
N LEU A 142 -1.55 9.78 -11.97
CA LEU A 142 -2.56 8.72 -11.97
C LEU A 142 -3.85 9.15 -11.30
N PHE A 143 -3.77 9.70 -10.09
CA PHE A 143 -4.95 10.02 -9.27
C PHE A 143 -5.40 11.47 -9.42
N GLY A 144 -4.51 12.35 -9.83
CA GLY A 144 -4.67 13.80 -9.83
C GLY A 144 -4.13 14.43 -8.55
N GLU A 145 -3.35 15.50 -8.67
CA GLU A 145 -2.78 16.23 -7.53
C GLU A 145 -3.86 16.67 -6.52
N GLN A 146 -5.03 17.08 -7.02
CA GLN A 146 -6.18 17.51 -6.22
C GLN A 146 -6.72 16.39 -5.31
N ASN A 147 -6.45 15.12 -5.63
CA ASN A 147 -6.89 13.96 -4.88
C ASN A 147 -5.85 13.46 -3.87
N ARG A 148 -4.72 14.14 -3.77
CA ARG A 148 -3.73 13.87 -2.73
C ARG A 148 -4.30 14.27 -1.38
N ILE A 149 -4.43 13.31 -0.47
CA ILE A 149 -4.87 13.54 0.91
C ILE A 149 -3.72 14.05 1.75
N GLY A 150 -2.53 13.43 1.62
CA GLY A 150 -1.35 13.87 2.34
C GLY A 150 -0.13 12.99 2.13
N ILE A 151 1.00 13.49 2.63
CA ILE A 151 2.26 12.76 2.77
C ILE A 151 2.55 12.69 4.27
N ILE A 152 2.54 11.50 4.83
CA ILE A 152 2.66 11.27 6.27
C ILE A 152 4.05 10.71 6.55
N PRO A 153 4.95 11.45 7.22
CA PRO A 153 6.20 10.88 7.68
C PRO A 153 5.93 9.94 8.85
N VAL A 154 6.45 8.71 8.75
CA VAL A 154 6.27 7.66 9.76
C VAL A 154 7.60 7.33 10.37
N ARG A 155 7.71 7.45 11.68
CA ARG A 155 8.92 7.08 12.41
C ARG A 155 9.00 5.56 12.57
N ASN A 156 9.86 4.95 11.80
CA ASN A 156 9.99 3.50 11.73
C ASN A 156 11.16 2.97 12.59
N ASN A 157 12.27 3.72 12.71
CA ASN A 157 13.43 3.31 13.52
C ASN A 157 13.87 4.43 14.48
N PRO A 158 13.37 4.48 15.72
CA PRO A 158 13.72 5.52 16.69
C PRO A 158 15.21 5.63 17.05
N ALA A 159 15.94 4.52 16.92
CA ALA A 159 17.39 4.49 17.20
C ALA A 159 18.23 5.10 16.07
N GLY A 160 17.62 5.27 14.87
CA GLY A 160 18.32 5.65 13.64
C GLY A 160 19.09 4.48 13.03
N ARG A 161 19.33 4.56 11.72
CA ARG A 161 20.25 3.65 11.03
C ARG A 161 21.66 4.23 11.14
N ALA A 162 22.54 3.57 11.87
CA ALA A 162 23.91 4.01 12.09
C ALA A 162 24.77 4.08 10.81
N ASN A 163 24.28 3.59 9.69
CA ASN A 163 25.04 3.43 8.44
C ASN A 163 25.02 4.68 7.53
N SER A 164 24.34 5.76 7.92
CA SER A 164 24.36 6.99 7.12
C SER A 164 25.59 7.83 7.45
N ARG A 165 26.34 8.23 6.43
CA ARG A 165 27.50 9.12 6.54
C ARG A 165 27.12 10.53 7.00
N TYR A 166 25.90 10.98 6.70
CA TYR A 166 25.44 12.34 6.94
C TYR A 166 24.41 12.44 8.06
N PHE A 167 23.19 11.98 7.81
CA PHE A 167 22.09 12.04 8.77
C PHE A 167 21.49 10.65 8.96
N ALA A 168 21.24 10.28 10.21
CA ALA A 168 20.55 9.03 10.51
C ALA A 168 19.09 9.14 10.10
N THR A 169 18.68 8.32 9.14
CA THR A 169 17.27 8.23 8.72
C THR A 169 16.48 7.41 9.72
N GLN A 170 15.39 7.98 10.24
CA GLN A 170 14.51 7.36 11.24
C GLN A 170 13.09 7.17 10.74
N HIS A 171 12.79 7.55 9.53
CA HIS A 171 11.43 7.64 9.00
C HIS A 171 11.33 7.07 7.58
N GLU A 172 10.12 6.80 7.21
CA GLU A 172 9.63 6.54 5.88
C GLU A 172 8.37 7.38 5.65
N TYR A 173 7.71 7.24 4.52
CA TYR A 173 6.55 8.05 4.17
C TYR A 173 5.38 7.17 3.75
N TYR A 174 4.18 7.61 4.09
CA TYR A 174 2.95 7.12 3.49
C TYR A 174 2.37 8.21 2.60
N LEU A 175 2.30 7.92 1.30
CA LEU A 175 1.61 8.75 0.34
C LEU A 175 0.16 8.30 0.28
N VAL A 176 -0.77 9.21 0.63
CA VAL A 176 -2.19 8.92 0.74
C VAL A 176 -2.95 9.66 -0.36
N TYR A 177 -3.65 8.92 -1.18
CA TYR A 177 -4.51 9.45 -2.24
C TYR A 177 -5.91 8.86 -2.13
N SER A 178 -6.89 9.64 -2.53
CA SER A 178 -8.25 9.15 -2.77
C SER A 178 -8.51 9.04 -4.26
N LYS A 179 -9.54 8.31 -4.65
CA LYS A 179 -10.02 8.33 -6.03
C LYS A 179 -10.77 9.62 -6.36
N ASN A 180 -11.58 10.10 -5.41
CA ASN A 180 -12.25 11.39 -5.47
C ASN A 180 -12.29 12.00 -4.06
N LYS A 181 -11.43 12.98 -3.82
CA LYS A 181 -11.28 13.63 -2.51
C LYS A 181 -12.58 14.25 -1.99
N ASN A 182 -13.45 14.71 -2.89
CA ASN A 182 -14.72 15.31 -2.48
C ASN A 182 -15.76 14.29 -2.00
N ALA A 183 -15.60 13.03 -2.35
CA ALA A 183 -16.47 11.93 -1.91
C ALA A 183 -15.89 11.17 -0.71
N THR A 184 -14.60 11.35 -0.42
CA THR A 184 -13.89 10.57 0.60
C THR A 184 -14.09 11.19 1.97
N GLU A 185 -14.53 10.38 2.93
CA GLU A 185 -14.60 10.75 4.35
C GLU A 185 -13.57 9.95 5.15
N ILE A 186 -12.81 10.66 5.97
CA ILE A 186 -11.87 10.06 6.92
C ILE A 186 -12.40 10.33 8.32
N ASN A 187 -12.85 9.27 8.98
CA ASN A 187 -13.40 9.38 10.32
C ASN A 187 -12.30 9.68 11.35
N ASN A 188 -12.53 10.68 12.18
CA ASN A 188 -11.65 10.97 13.30
C ASN A 188 -11.98 10.04 14.48
N LEU A 189 -11.09 9.11 14.78
CA LEU A 189 -11.24 8.20 15.91
C LEU A 189 -11.14 8.89 17.29
N LEU A 190 -10.69 10.16 17.32
CA LEU A 190 -10.51 10.93 18.56
C LEU A 190 -11.81 11.49 19.15
N ASN A 191 -12.95 11.38 18.45
CA ASN A 191 -14.25 11.79 18.95
C ASN A 191 -15.00 10.67 19.68
N LEU A 192 -14.29 9.75 20.31
CA LEU A 192 -14.89 8.91 21.33
C LEU A 192 -15.08 9.76 22.60
N GLU A 193 -16.16 10.55 22.63
CA GLU A 193 -16.70 11.11 23.85
C GLU A 193 -16.99 9.98 24.83
N GLY A 194 -16.20 9.91 25.88
CA GLY A 194 -16.38 8.97 26.97
C GLY A 194 -15.09 8.31 27.41
N ASP A 195 -14.53 8.89 28.40
CA ASP A 195 -13.62 8.42 29.47
C ASP A 195 -13.21 6.93 29.50
N LYS A 196 -12.71 6.39 28.37
CA LYS A 196 -12.08 5.08 28.40
C LYS A 196 -10.60 5.28 28.08
N GLN A 197 -9.81 5.48 29.15
CA GLN A 197 -8.37 5.31 29.09
C GLN A 197 -8.06 3.98 28.37
N PRO A 198 -7.23 3.98 27.33
CA PRO A 198 -6.84 2.73 26.69
C PRO A 198 -6.20 1.84 27.74
N ARG A 199 -6.79 0.68 27.98
CA ARG A 199 -6.18 -0.33 28.85
C ARG A 199 -4.94 -0.86 28.15
N SER A 200 -3.77 -0.61 28.73
CA SER A 200 -2.54 -1.17 28.19
C SER A 200 -2.54 -2.68 28.34
N PHE A 201 -2.45 -3.40 27.25
CA PHE A 201 -2.10 -4.81 27.24
C PHE A 201 -0.60 -4.94 27.47
N SER A 202 -0.18 -5.00 28.71
CA SER A 202 1.21 -5.24 29.06
C SER A 202 1.43 -6.73 29.27
N SER A 203 1.96 -7.42 28.27
CA SER A 203 2.56 -8.73 28.51
C SER A 203 4.00 -8.54 28.97
N ARG A 204 4.26 -8.79 30.24
CA ARG A 204 5.56 -8.72 30.95
C ARG A 204 6.00 -7.32 31.39
N GLY A 205 5.63 -6.96 32.62
CA GLY A 205 6.40 -6.09 33.49
C GLY A 205 6.78 -4.73 32.92
N GLY A 206 5.88 -3.75 32.92
CA GLY A 206 6.28 -2.34 32.88
C GLY A 206 6.57 -1.72 31.51
N MET A 207 6.02 -2.24 30.43
CA MET A 207 6.04 -1.54 29.15
C MET A 207 4.85 -0.57 29.04
N TYR A 208 5.12 0.69 29.33
CA TYR A 208 4.17 1.77 29.16
C TYR A 208 4.19 2.26 27.69
N ILE A 209 3.05 2.74 27.19
CA ILE A 209 2.88 3.28 25.84
C ILE A 209 3.88 4.38 25.50
N ASP A 210 4.26 5.18 26.49
CA ASP A 210 5.26 6.24 26.41
C ASP A 210 6.69 5.74 26.16
N LYS A 211 7.00 4.47 26.52
CA LYS A 211 8.31 3.87 26.30
C LYS A 211 8.42 3.09 24.97
N ARG A 212 7.31 2.59 24.43
CA ARG A 212 7.29 1.85 23.15
C ARG A 212 5.98 2.10 22.38
N PRO A 213 5.72 3.31 21.92
CA PRO A 213 4.47 3.69 21.28
C PRO A 213 4.19 2.88 20.00
N ASN A 214 5.22 2.40 19.33
CA ASN A 214 5.10 1.67 18.06
C ASN A 214 4.69 0.18 18.21
N ASN A 215 4.62 -0.32 19.45
CA ASN A 215 4.19 -1.70 19.72
C ASN A 215 2.70 -1.80 20.06
N TYR A 216 1.96 -0.72 19.95
CA TYR A 216 0.55 -0.67 20.25
C TYR A 216 -0.27 -0.55 18.98
N PHE A 217 -1.27 -1.41 18.86
CA PHE A 217 -2.30 -1.33 17.84
C PHE A 217 -3.66 -1.33 18.53
N PRO A 218 -4.63 -0.57 18.02
CA PRO A 218 -5.93 -0.48 18.63
C PRO A 218 -6.73 -1.78 18.43
N ILE A 219 -7.27 -2.31 19.52
CA ILE A 219 -8.26 -3.38 19.48
C ILE A 219 -9.60 -2.75 19.87
N TYR A 220 -10.59 -2.86 19.00
CA TYR A 220 -11.92 -2.32 19.24
C TYR A 220 -12.81 -3.41 19.82
N ILE A 221 -13.42 -3.14 20.96
CA ILE A 221 -14.39 -4.05 21.61
C ILE A 221 -15.74 -3.35 21.59
N ASN A 222 -16.75 -4.00 21.02
CA ASN A 222 -18.12 -3.50 21.09
C ASN A 222 -18.60 -3.51 22.54
N PRO A 223 -18.93 -2.36 23.14
CA PRO A 223 -19.28 -2.30 24.56
C PRO A 223 -20.63 -2.95 24.88
N LYS A 224 -21.47 -3.25 23.87
CA LYS A 224 -22.80 -3.83 24.09
C LYS A 224 -22.79 -5.36 24.10
N ASN A 225 -21.92 -6.00 23.35
CA ASN A 225 -21.90 -7.47 23.18
C ASN A 225 -20.54 -8.11 23.42
N GLY A 226 -19.49 -7.31 23.64
CA GLY A 226 -18.13 -7.82 23.89
C GLY A 226 -17.39 -8.26 22.62
N ASP A 227 -18.00 -8.14 21.44
CA ASP A 227 -17.36 -8.56 20.19
C ASP A 227 -16.12 -7.73 19.89
N ILE A 228 -15.05 -8.41 19.52
CA ILE A 228 -13.82 -7.79 19.07
C ILE A 228 -13.97 -7.53 17.58
N HIS A 229 -14.08 -6.26 17.19
CA HIS A 229 -14.02 -5.83 15.81
C HIS A 229 -12.59 -5.36 15.47
N LEU A 230 -11.88 -6.21 14.79
CA LEU A 230 -10.89 -5.74 13.84
C LEU A 230 -11.74 -5.20 12.69
N SER A 231 -11.70 -3.91 12.41
CA SER A 231 -12.52 -3.28 11.36
C SER A 231 -12.43 -4.11 10.07
N VAL A 232 -13.56 -4.75 9.71
CA VAL A 232 -13.61 -5.66 8.57
C VAL A 232 -13.91 -4.83 7.32
N ASN A 233 -12.92 -4.11 6.87
CA ASN A 233 -12.88 -3.63 5.50
C ASN A 233 -11.91 -4.55 4.75
N ILE A 234 -12.20 -4.86 3.50
CA ILE A 234 -11.34 -5.71 2.67
C ILE A 234 -10.03 -4.96 2.47
N TYR A 235 -8.99 -5.35 3.22
CA TYR A 235 -7.64 -4.84 3.01
C TYR A 235 -6.93 -5.74 2.01
N LEU A 236 -6.60 -5.21 0.85
CA LEU A 236 -5.71 -5.87 -0.10
C LEU A 236 -4.28 -5.48 0.28
N ILE A 237 -3.55 -6.38 0.94
CA ILE A 237 -2.11 -6.23 1.18
C ILE A 237 -1.41 -6.88 0.00
N LEU A 238 -0.83 -6.07 -0.88
CA LEU A 238 0.03 -6.53 -1.97
C LEU A 238 1.48 -6.45 -1.46
N ILE A 239 2.09 -7.60 -1.20
CA ILE A 239 3.50 -7.74 -0.82
C ILE A 239 4.34 -7.94 -2.06
#